data_78a4b1a47cddc2eb87e2c9a4cb59ddd7
#
_entry.id   78a4b1a47cddc2eb87e2c9a4cb59ddd7
#
_cell.length_a   1.000
_cell.length_b   1.000
_cell.length_c   1.000
_cell.angle_alpha   90.00
_cell.angle_beta   90.00
_cell.angle_gamma   90.00
#
_symmetry.space_group_name_H-M   'P 1'
#
loop_
_entity.id
_entity.type
_entity.pdbx_description
1 polymer ?
#
loop_
_entity_poly.entity_id
_entity_poly.type
_entity_poly.pdbx_seq_one_letter_code
_entity_poly.pdbx_strand_id
1 'polypeptide(L)'
;VGDLLRAFINEIKIIYRSKSMIFLTVVVPIVLMLTLGYIFPSMINPKNYKIAVYNEDNGEYSKVILSLVYGMLKGDNFKLVSDSVELNKGLDDGSFDGAIVIPKGFSQDITDSNKFTLDFIPSTVNIQTSVVIYQALNSVLSEIGNGVMVYNILELYKKPANRIPIGPPRMSFEGPSGSNMNFVDFMIPGIAALIAIASIAITLSSSVSYEREYGILNGIIVSKVNRSFHALGKILAYTFDGVIKGGIALLTAQLYFSSGFTTPLRSLLLIALGSFAFAGFGIIISTLSPSQKISGAIIIGYVIPSIFLSGLFIPVQQMPRIAQIFSKIFPLTFMADSMQRVSILNYSFFQVSQDIIPLAIYAVIATSIALLLFSKIEKVEEIS
;
A
#
# COMPACT_ATOMS: atom_id res chain seq x y z
N VAL A 1 34.35 -8.63 -8.21
CA VAL A 1 33.11 -9.45 -8.28
C VAL A 1 33.14 -10.53 -7.18
N GLY A 2 34.29 -11.22 -6.97
CA GLY A 2 34.39 -12.26 -5.93
C GLY A 2 34.13 -11.77 -4.51
N ASP A 3 34.61 -10.58 -4.16
CA ASP A 3 34.42 -9.99 -2.82
C ASP A 3 32.96 -9.61 -2.55
N LEU A 4 32.28 -9.05 -3.57
CA LEU A 4 30.86 -8.72 -3.47
C LEU A 4 30.02 -9.98 -3.21
N LEU A 5 30.25 -11.05 -3.99
CA LEU A 5 29.50 -12.31 -3.83
C LEU A 5 29.77 -12.96 -2.47
N ARG A 6 31.01 -12.93 -2.01
CA ARG A 6 31.38 -13.43 -0.68
C ARG A 6 30.71 -12.64 0.43
N ALA A 7 30.72 -11.30 0.33
CA ALA A 7 30.05 -10.44 1.30
C ALA A 7 28.54 -10.68 1.33
N PHE A 8 27.90 -10.77 0.17
CA PHE A 8 26.47 -11.12 0.05
C PHE A 8 26.14 -12.48 0.70
N ILE A 9 26.88 -13.53 0.32
CA ILE A 9 26.62 -14.88 0.87
C ILE A 9 26.87 -14.94 2.38
N ASN A 10 27.91 -14.27 2.86
CA ASN A 10 28.20 -14.23 4.30
C ASN A 10 27.10 -13.48 5.06
N GLU A 11 26.60 -12.37 4.56
CA GLU A 11 25.52 -11.63 5.20
C GLU A 11 24.21 -12.43 5.22
N ILE A 12 23.86 -13.10 4.11
CA ILE A 12 22.73 -14.03 4.06
C ILE A 12 22.87 -15.14 5.10
N LYS A 13 24.08 -15.72 5.26
CA LYS A 13 24.32 -16.72 6.29
C LYS A 13 24.14 -16.16 7.71
N ILE A 14 24.54 -14.91 7.95
CA ILE A 14 24.36 -14.24 9.24
C ILE A 14 22.87 -14.03 9.52
N ILE A 15 22.12 -13.49 8.55
CA ILE A 15 20.67 -13.23 8.67
C ILE A 15 19.91 -14.54 8.96
N TYR A 16 20.25 -15.64 8.30
CA TYR A 16 19.53 -16.93 8.41
C TYR A 16 20.26 -18.00 9.22
N ARG A 17 21.23 -17.61 10.06
CA ARG A 17 22.06 -18.54 10.82
C ARG A 17 21.30 -19.39 11.84
N SER A 18 20.29 -18.84 12.49
CA SER A 18 19.55 -19.53 13.55
C SER A 18 18.17 -19.97 13.08
N LYS A 19 17.70 -21.12 13.58
CA LYS A 19 16.34 -21.61 13.34
C LYS A 19 15.29 -20.60 13.78
N SER A 20 15.54 -19.86 14.87
CA SER A 20 14.67 -18.80 15.35
C SER A 20 14.54 -17.64 14.35
N MET A 21 15.65 -17.26 13.68
CA MET A 21 15.60 -16.18 12.67
C MET A 21 14.83 -16.63 11.42
N ILE A 22 15.00 -17.88 10.98
CA ILE A 22 14.22 -18.44 9.87
C ILE A 22 12.73 -18.45 10.23
N PHE A 23 12.39 -18.92 11.44
CA PHE A 23 11.02 -18.92 11.95
C PHE A 23 10.43 -17.50 11.96
N LEU A 24 11.14 -16.51 12.49
CA LEU A 24 10.70 -15.12 12.50
C LEU A 24 10.55 -14.53 11.09
N THR A 25 11.42 -14.90 10.15
CA THR A 25 11.34 -14.48 8.76
C THR A 25 10.02 -14.91 8.10
N VAL A 26 9.48 -16.07 8.48
CA VAL A 26 8.22 -16.58 7.93
C VAL A 26 7.02 -16.11 8.76
N VAL A 27 7.08 -16.26 10.08
CA VAL A 27 5.94 -16.03 10.96
C VAL A 27 5.59 -14.54 11.08
N VAL A 28 6.59 -13.67 11.20
CA VAL A 28 6.32 -12.22 11.38
C VAL A 28 5.57 -11.61 10.19
N PRO A 29 5.98 -11.80 8.92
CA PRO A 29 5.20 -11.32 7.78
C PRO A 29 3.77 -11.86 7.73
N ILE A 30 3.59 -13.15 8.04
CA ILE A 30 2.26 -13.78 8.04
C ILE A 30 1.38 -13.14 9.12
N VAL A 31 1.86 -13.08 10.36
CA VAL A 31 1.10 -12.51 11.49
C VAL A 31 0.78 -11.05 11.25
N LEU A 32 1.75 -10.25 10.80
CA LEU A 32 1.52 -8.83 10.49
C LEU A 32 0.50 -8.65 9.37
N MET A 33 0.61 -9.43 8.28
CA MET A 33 -0.34 -9.34 7.16
C MET A 33 -1.76 -9.70 7.63
N LEU A 34 -1.93 -10.78 8.37
CA LEU A 34 -3.22 -11.20 8.90
C LEU A 34 -3.78 -10.16 9.89
N THR A 35 -2.96 -9.70 10.83
CA THR A 35 -3.39 -8.74 11.87
C THR A 35 -3.81 -7.42 11.25
N LEU A 36 -2.97 -6.83 10.38
CA LEU A 36 -3.25 -5.56 9.74
C LEU A 36 -4.43 -5.69 8.76
N GLY A 37 -4.51 -6.78 8.00
CA GLY A 37 -5.62 -7.04 7.09
C GLY A 37 -6.98 -7.19 7.79
N TYR A 38 -7.02 -7.60 9.07
CA TYR A 38 -8.25 -7.66 9.85
C TYR A 38 -8.60 -6.36 10.58
N ILE A 39 -7.61 -5.64 11.10
CA ILE A 39 -7.84 -4.45 11.94
C ILE A 39 -8.34 -3.26 11.11
N PHE A 40 -7.76 -3.04 9.92
CA PHE A 40 -8.01 -1.82 9.14
C PHE A 40 -9.41 -1.67 8.54
N PRO A 41 -10.12 -2.72 8.10
CA PRO A 41 -11.49 -2.57 7.57
C PRO A 41 -12.47 -1.88 8.53
N SER A 42 -12.20 -1.88 9.84
CA SER A 42 -13.12 -1.37 10.86
C SER A 42 -12.99 0.14 11.17
N MET A 43 -12.02 0.85 10.62
CA MET A 43 -11.67 2.22 11.07
C MET A 43 -12.23 3.38 10.22
N ILE A 44 -13.19 3.17 9.30
CA ILE A 44 -13.50 4.14 8.27
C ILE A 44 -14.81 4.90 8.51
N ASN A 45 -14.77 6.25 8.40
CA ASN A 45 -15.93 7.12 8.51
C ASN A 45 -16.15 7.91 7.19
N PRO A 46 -17.27 7.70 6.46
CA PRO A 46 -17.47 8.21 5.10
C PRO A 46 -17.82 9.70 5.01
N LYS A 47 -17.85 10.44 6.11
CA LYS A 47 -18.45 11.79 6.16
C LYS A 47 -17.66 12.94 5.51
N ASN A 48 -16.44 12.70 5.02
CA ASN A 48 -15.56 13.78 4.55
C ASN A 48 -15.17 13.68 3.06
N TYR A 49 -15.85 12.85 2.28
CA TYR A 49 -15.43 12.53 0.91
C TYR A 49 -16.39 13.15 -0.12
N LYS A 50 -15.84 13.69 -1.21
CA LYS A 50 -16.60 14.23 -2.33
C LYS A 50 -16.94 13.14 -3.33
N ILE A 51 -18.21 12.77 -3.41
CA ILE A 51 -18.70 11.69 -4.24
C ILE A 51 -19.56 12.26 -5.36
N ALA A 52 -19.19 11.94 -6.61
CA ALA A 52 -20.05 12.22 -7.75
C ALA A 52 -21.08 11.10 -7.92
N VAL A 53 -22.27 11.44 -8.37
CA VAL A 53 -23.26 10.44 -8.80
C VAL A 53 -23.70 10.76 -10.20
N TYR A 54 -23.57 9.78 -11.09
CA TYR A 54 -24.00 9.87 -12.47
C TYR A 54 -25.13 8.87 -12.71
N ASN A 55 -26.30 9.37 -13.05
CA ASN A 55 -27.47 8.54 -13.27
C ASN A 55 -27.80 8.46 -14.77
N GLU A 56 -27.62 7.30 -15.36
CA GLU A 56 -27.98 7.00 -16.73
C GLU A 56 -29.41 6.42 -16.87
N ASP A 57 -30.04 6.04 -15.75
CA ASP A 57 -31.38 5.49 -15.71
C ASP A 57 -32.42 6.55 -15.33
N ASN A 58 -33.53 6.61 -16.06
CA ASN A 58 -34.61 7.55 -15.82
C ASN A 58 -35.79 6.96 -15.06
N GLY A 59 -35.67 5.72 -14.59
CA GLY A 59 -36.74 5.01 -13.90
C GLY A 59 -36.98 5.46 -12.45
N GLU A 60 -38.04 4.95 -11.87
CA GLU A 60 -38.42 5.31 -10.49
C GLU A 60 -37.44 4.80 -9.44
N TYR A 61 -36.89 3.59 -9.65
CA TYR A 61 -35.96 2.99 -8.69
C TYR A 61 -34.61 3.71 -8.65
N SER A 62 -34.15 4.29 -9.76
CA SER A 62 -32.93 5.11 -9.76
C SER A 62 -33.11 6.36 -8.91
N LYS A 63 -34.28 7.00 -8.92
CA LYS A 63 -34.59 8.16 -8.06
C LYS A 63 -34.61 7.80 -6.57
N VAL A 64 -35.10 6.60 -6.23
CA VAL A 64 -35.05 6.10 -4.86
C VAL A 64 -33.61 5.90 -4.40
N ILE A 65 -32.78 5.27 -5.21
CA ILE A 65 -31.34 5.10 -4.90
C ILE A 65 -30.65 6.47 -4.75
N LEU A 66 -30.90 7.41 -5.65
CA LEU A 66 -30.36 8.76 -5.52
C LEU A 66 -30.74 9.42 -4.18
N SER A 67 -32.00 9.30 -3.76
CA SER A 67 -32.45 9.87 -2.50
C SER A 67 -31.81 9.20 -1.28
N LEU A 68 -31.59 7.89 -1.33
CA LEU A 68 -30.89 7.14 -0.29
C LEU A 68 -29.41 7.53 -0.21
N VAL A 69 -28.70 7.56 -1.35
CA VAL A 69 -27.29 7.97 -1.42
C VAL A 69 -27.14 9.43 -0.94
N TYR A 70 -28.04 10.32 -1.32
CA TYR A 70 -28.06 11.70 -0.83
C TYR A 70 -28.26 11.77 0.69
N GLY A 71 -29.17 10.99 1.24
CA GLY A 71 -29.41 10.92 2.68
C GLY A 71 -28.23 10.39 3.48
N MET A 72 -27.45 9.48 2.89
CA MET A 72 -26.27 8.88 3.51
C MET A 72 -25.05 9.82 3.51
N LEU A 73 -24.85 10.57 2.44
CA LEU A 73 -23.64 11.39 2.23
C LEU A 73 -23.74 12.80 2.83
N LYS A 74 -24.94 13.26 3.18
CA LYS A 74 -25.23 14.59 3.77
C LYS A 74 -24.51 15.80 3.13
N GLY A 75 -25.24 16.56 2.33
CA GLY A 75 -24.89 17.95 2.01
C GLY A 75 -23.74 18.11 0.98
N ASP A 76 -22.71 18.86 1.34
CA ASP A 76 -21.64 19.33 0.43
C ASP A 76 -20.75 18.22 -0.17
N ASN A 77 -20.91 17.00 0.29
CA ASN A 77 -20.09 15.84 -0.13
C ASN A 77 -20.68 15.08 -1.33
N PHE A 78 -21.84 15.48 -1.81
CA PHE A 78 -22.55 14.84 -2.91
C PHE A 78 -22.70 15.82 -4.09
N LYS A 79 -22.30 15.40 -5.28
CA LYS A 79 -22.55 16.15 -6.51
C LYS A 79 -23.20 15.26 -7.57
N LEU A 80 -24.41 15.64 -8.00
CA LEU A 80 -25.04 15.01 -9.15
C LEU A 80 -24.39 15.57 -10.42
N VAL A 81 -23.86 14.70 -11.26
CA VAL A 81 -23.21 15.02 -12.52
C VAL A 81 -24.10 14.56 -13.67
N SER A 82 -24.29 15.42 -14.66
CA SER A 82 -25.18 15.15 -15.81
C SER A 82 -24.42 14.65 -17.04
N ASP A 83 -23.08 14.74 -17.05
CA ASP A 83 -22.24 14.41 -18.19
C ASP A 83 -21.07 13.53 -17.76
N SER A 84 -20.82 12.47 -18.53
CA SER A 84 -19.70 11.57 -18.34
C SER A 84 -18.33 12.25 -18.50
N VAL A 85 -18.24 13.32 -19.30
CA VAL A 85 -17.01 14.08 -19.49
C VAL A 85 -16.65 14.84 -18.22
N GLU A 86 -17.64 15.50 -17.58
CA GLU A 86 -17.46 16.17 -16.28
C GLU A 86 -17.07 15.17 -15.19
N LEU A 87 -17.70 13.98 -15.21
CA LEU A 87 -17.41 12.90 -14.27
C LEU A 87 -15.95 12.48 -14.35
N ASN A 88 -15.50 12.08 -15.56
CA ASN A 88 -14.14 11.59 -15.78
C ASN A 88 -13.10 12.68 -15.46
N LYS A 89 -13.33 13.91 -15.89
CA LYS A 89 -12.45 15.02 -15.54
C LYS A 89 -12.31 15.24 -14.04
N GLY A 90 -13.42 15.18 -13.31
CA GLY A 90 -13.40 15.35 -11.85
C GLY A 90 -12.75 14.19 -11.09
N LEU A 91 -12.77 12.98 -11.64
CA LEU A 91 -12.04 11.83 -11.11
C LEU A 91 -10.54 11.93 -11.40
N ASP A 92 -10.18 12.46 -12.57
CA ASP A 92 -8.78 12.59 -13.01
C ASP A 92 -8.05 13.77 -12.37
N ASP A 93 -8.74 14.85 -12.07
CA ASP A 93 -8.15 16.03 -11.39
C ASP A 93 -8.26 15.97 -9.86
N GLY A 94 -8.93 14.94 -9.33
CA GLY A 94 -9.11 14.72 -7.88
C GLY A 94 -10.18 15.61 -7.24
N SER A 95 -11.02 16.28 -8.04
CA SER A 95 -12.18 17.05 -7.53
C SER A 95 -13.24 16.13 -6.92
N PHE A 96 -13.29 14.87 -7.36
CA PHE A 96 -14.09 13.80 -6.78
C PHE A 96 -13.19 12.67 -6.29
N ASP A 97 -13.52 12.15 -5.12
CA ASP A 97 -12.82 11.01 -4.51
C ASP A 97 -13.32 9.66 -5.04
N GLY A 98 -14.45 9.66 -5.72
CA GLY A 98 -15.05 8.51 -6.38
C GLY A 98 -16.40 8.86 -6.97
N ALA A 99 -16.92 7.99 -7.84
CA ALA A 99 -18.21 8.18 -8.47
C ALA A 99 -19.08 6.91 -8.39
N ILE A 100 -20.37 7.12 -8.20
CA ILE A 100 -21.40 6.09 -8.32
C ILE A 100 -22.11 6.29 -9.65
N VAL A 101 -22.14 5.24 -10.48
CA VAL A 101 -22.89 5.24 -11.73
C VAL A 101 -24.09 4.32 -11.60
N ILE A 102 -25.26 4.82 -11.92
CA ILE A 102 -26.48 4.05 -12.03
C ILE A 102 -26.66 3.72 -13.52
N PRO A 103 -26.42 2.48 -13.96
CA PRO A 103 -26.43 2.14 -15.38
C PRO A 103 -27.82 2.19 -15.99
N LYS A 104 -27.86 2.33 -17.32
CA LYS A 104 -29.12 2.26 -18.08
C LYS A 104 -29.82 0.93 -17.84
N GLY A 105 -31.15 1.00 -17.66
CA GLY A 105 -31.96 -0.20 -17.43
C GLY A 105 -31.99 -0.70 -15.99
N PHE A 106 -31.29 -0.03 -15.06
CA PHE A 106 -31.28 -0.36 -13.65
C PHE A 106 -32.67 -0.58 -13.06
N SER A 107 -33.61 0.36 -13.33
CA SER A 107 -34.99 0.23 -12.85
C SER A 107 -35.75 -0.92 -13.50
N GLN A 108 -35.43 -1.25 -14.74
CA GLN A 108 -36.04 -2.39 -15.44
C GLN A 108 -35.53 -3.71 -14.89
N ASP A 109 -34.24 -3.84 -14.64
CA ASP A 109 -33.65 -5.05 -14.03
C ASP A 109 -34.26 -5.33 -12.66
N ILE A 110 -34.49 -4.33 -11.84
CA ILE A 110 -35.22 -4.49 -10.55
C ILE A 110 -36.64 -4.99 -10.80
N THR A 111 -37.33 -4.43 -11.79
CA THR A 111 -38.72 -4.81 -12.10
C THR A 111 -38.80 -6.26 -12.59
N ASP A 112 -37.85 -6.67 -13.41
CA ASP A 112 -37.78 -8.00 -14.02
C ASP A 112 -37.17 -9.05 -13.09
N SER A 113 -36.83 -8.69 -11.85
CA SER A 113 -36.17 -9.55 -10.86
C SER A 113 -34.81 -10.07 -11.32
N ASN A 114 -34.12 -9.32 -12.18
CA ASN A 114 -32.75 -9.58 -12.60
C ASN A 114 -31.73 -9.13 -11.53
N LYS A 115 -30.49 -9.58 -11.68
CA LYS A 115 -29.39 -9.03 -10.89
C LYS A 115 -29.11 -7.60 -11.35
N PHE A 116 -29.19 -6.66 -10.44
CA PHE A 116 -28.84 -5.26 -10.69
C PHE A 116 -27.53 -4.90 -9.99
N THR A 117 -26.76 -4.06 -10.61
CA THR A 117 -25.47 -3.58 -10.11
C THR A 117 -25.47 -2.05 -10.11
N LEU A 118 -24.74 -1.49 -9.15
CA LEU A 118 -24.33 -0.09 -9.16
C LEU A 118 -22.83 -0.08 -9.43
N ASP A 119 -22.38 0.74 -10.36
CA ASP A 119 -20.98 0.80 -10.69
C ASP A 119 -20.29 1.91 -9.90
N PHE A 120 -19.15 1.59 -9.30
CA PHE A 120 -18.34 2.55 -8.58
C PHE A 120 -17.04 2.77 -9.34
N ILE A 121 -16.80 4.02 -9.77
CA ILE A 121 -15.59 4.42 -10.48
C ILE A 121 -14.67 5.14 -9.49
N PRO A 122 -13.47 4.62 -9.22
CA PRO A 122 -12.52 5.26 -8.32
C PRO A 122 -11.86 6.48 -8.96
N SER A 123 -11.46 7.47 -8.13
CA SER A 123 -10.57 8.53 -8.57
C SER A 123 -9.18 7.99 -8.89
N THR A 124 -8.59 8.43 -10.00
CA THR A 124 -7.24 8.06 -10.40
C THR A 124 -6.17 8.72 -9.52
N VAL A 125 -6.50 9.85 -8.90
CA VAL A 125 -5.62 10.62 -8.01
C VAL A 125 -5.70 10.11 -6.57
N ASN A 126 -6.92 9.84 -6.08
CA ASN A 126 -7.20 9.50 -4.68
C ASN A 126 -7.72 8.07 -4.53
N ILE A 127 -7.01 7.10 -5.07
CA ILE A 127 -7.44 5.69 -5.08
C ILE A 127 -7.73 5.15 -3.68
N GLN A 128 -6.90 5.50 -2.68
CA GLN A 128 -7.10 5.07 -1.30
C GLN A 128 -8.44 5.54 -0.75
N THR A 129 -8.75 6.81 -0.96
CA THR A 129 -10.01 7.41 -0.57
C THR A 129 -11.18 6.74 -1.28
N SER A 130 -11.04 6.47 -2.58
CA SER A 130 -12.07 5.81 -3.40
C SER A 130 -12.44 4.43 -2.86
N VAL A 131 -11.45 3.63 -2.47
CA VAL A 131 -11.70 2.28 -1.95
C VAL A 131 -12.37 2.33 -0.57
N VAL A 132 -11.99 3.31 0.25
CA VAL A 132 -12.64 3.58 1.54
C VAL A 132 -14.13 3.89 1.33
N ILE A 133 -14.42 4.77 0.39
CA ILE A 133 -15.79 5.16 0.03
C ILE A 133 -16.58 3.96 -0.48
N TYR A 134 -16.00 3.21 -1.43
CA TYR A 134 -16.62 2.00 -1.96
C TYR A 134 -17.04 1.02 -0.86
N GLN A 135 -16.16 0.78 0.10
CA GLN A 135 -16.46 -0.14 1.20
C GLN A 135 -17.53 0.38 2.15
N ALA A 136 -17.45 1.67 2.50
CA ALA A 136 -18.46 2.28 3.34
C ALA A 136 -19.84 2.20 2.66
N LEU A 137 -19.90 2.52 1.38
CA LEU A 137 -21.13 2.44 0.58
C LEU A 137 -21.62 0.99 0.44
N ASN A 138 -20.73 0.06 0.16
CA ASN A 138 -21.07 -1.37 0.01
C ASN A 138 -21.56 -1.97 1.32
N SER A 139 -20.96 -1.61 2.46
CA SER A 139 -21.41 -2.05 3.79
C SER A 139 -22.82 -1.55 4.08
N VAL A 140 -23.10 -0.28 3.82
CA VAL A 140 -24.41 0.31 4.05
C VAL A 140 -25.45 -0.25 3.08
N LEU A 141 -25.10 -0.40 1.79
CA LEU A 141 -25.99 -1.03 0.81
C LEU A 141 -26.30 -2.49 1.16
N SER A 142 -25.33 -3.22 1.71
CA SER A 142 -25.54 -4.60 2.16
C SER A 142 -26.43 -4.69 3.41
N GLU A 143 -26.30 -3.76 4.35
CA GLU A 143 -27.18 -3.68 5.53
C GLU A 143 -28.61 -3.29 5.16
N ILE A 144 -28.76 -2.33 4.24
CA ILE A 144 -30.08 -1.91 3.72
C ILE A 144 -30.71 -3.07 2.92
N GLY A 145 -29.90 -3.83 2.18
CA GLY A 145 -30.38 -4.97 1.39
C GLY A 145 -30.96 -6.11 2.22
N ASN A 146 -30.54 -6.26 3.47
CA ASN A 146 -30.99 -7.35 4.37
C ASN A 146 -32.35 -7.12 5.02
N GLY A 147 -33.12 -6.09 4.66
CA GLY A 147 -34.48 -5.97 5.16
C GLY A 147 -35.18 -4.62 4.99
N VAL A 148 -34.49 -3.51 5.16
CA VAL A 148 -35.14 -2.18 5.23
C VAL A 148 -35.47 -1.63 3.85
N MET A 149 -34.62 -1.86 2.86
CA MET A 149 -34.83 -1.36 1.49
C MET A 149 -35.98 -2.09 0.80
N VAL A 150 -36.07 -3.40 0.97
CA VAL A 150 -37.18 -4.19 0.45
C VAL A 150 -38.50 -3.76 1.08
N TYR A 151 -38.51 -3.52 2.39
CA TYR A 151 -39.72 -3.07 3.11
C TYR A 151 -40.19 -1.68 2.66
N ASN A 152 -39.26 -0.72 2.57
CA ASN A 152 -39.58 0.66 2.16
C ASN A 152 -39.99 0.75 0.68
N ILE A 153 -39.34 0.00 -0.21
CA ILE A 153 -39.75 -0.08 -1.63
C ILE A 153 -41.11 -0.74 -1.77
N LEU A 154 -41.38 -1.81 -0.99
CA LEU A 154 -42.68 -2.49 -0.99
C LEU A 154 -43.80 -1.59 -0.46
N GLU A 155 -43.54 -0.83 0.58
CA GLU A 155 -44.52 0.05 1.19
C GLU A 155 -44.84 1.27 0.31
N LEU A 156 -43.80 1.86 -0.31
CA LEU A 156 -43.93 3.00 -1.24
C LEU A 156 -44.70 2.64 -2.53
N TYR A 157 -44.56 1.43 -3.05
CA TYR A 157 -45.12 1.05 -4.34
C TYR A 157 -46.20 0.00 -4.29
N LYS A 158 -46.58 -0.49 -3.09
CA LYS A 158 -47.65 -1.51 -2.87
C LYS A 158 -47.55 -2.72 -3.81
N LYS A 159 -46.35 -3.16 -4.17
CA LYS A 159 -46.11 -4.31 -5.05
C LYS A 159 -45.93 -5.59 -4.23
N PRO A 160 -46.45 -6.74 -4.71
CA PRO A 160 -46.36 -8.03 -3.99
C PRO A 160 -44.88 -8.49 -3.92
N ALA A 161 -44.50 -8.97 -2.72
CA ALA A 161 -43.14 -9.36 -2.33
C ALA A 161 -42.46 -10.41 -3.24
N ASN A 162 -43.23 -11.16 -4.00
CA ASN A 162 -42.75 -12.28 -4.84
C ASN A 162 -41.99 -11.84 -6.10
N ARG A 163 -41.95 -10.55 -6.39
CA ARG A 163 -41.30 -9.99 -7.61
C ARG A 163 -40.09 -9.11 -7.35
N ILE A 164 -39.59 -9.08 -6.12
CA ILE A 164 -38.42 -8.27 -5.78
C ILE A 164 -37.25 -9.21 -5.56
N PRO A 165 -36.09 -8.96 -6.17
CA PRO A 165 -34.90 -9.76 -5.94
C PRO A 165 -34.54 -9.67 -4.44
N ILE A 166 -34.48 -10.84 -3.80
CA ILE A 166 -34.07 -10.95 -2.39
C ILE A 166 -32.53 -10.83 -2.36
N GLY A 167 -32.03 -9.64 -2.17
CA GLY A 167 -30.61 -9.40 -2.00
C GLY A 167 -30.24 -7.91 -2.15
N PRO A 168 -29.17 -7.48 -1.48
CA PRO A 168 -28.69 -6.11 -1.60
C PRO A 168 -28.21 -5.85 -3.04
N PRO A 169 -28.32 -4.60 -3.52
CA PRO A 169 -27.66 -4.19 -4.73
C PRO A 169 -26.16 -4.48 -4.58
N ARG A 170 -25.60 -5.20 -5.53
CA ARG A 170 -24.16 -5.43 -5.53
C ARG A 170 -23.52 -4.23 -6.19
N MET A 171 -22.60 -3.61 -5.46
CA MET A 171 -21.77 -2.56 -6.01
C MET A 171 -20.60 -3.23 -6.73
N SER A 172 -20.44 -3.01 -8.01
CA SER A 172 -19.26 -3.41 -8.75
C SER A 172 -18.21 -2.29 -8.62
N PHE A 173 -16.98 -2.66 -8.36
CA PHE A 173 -15.86 -1.74 -8.43
C PHE A 173 -15.30 -1.84 -9.85
N GLU A 174 -15.55 -0.83 -10.68
CA GLU A 174 -14.93 -0.73 -11.99
C GLU A 174 -13.47 -0.33 -11.88
N GLY A 175 -12.67 -1.20 -11.27
CA GLY A 175 -11.23 -1.14 -11.46
C GLY A 175 -10.86 -1.65 -12.87
N PRO A 176 -9.68 -1.33 -13.40
CA PRO A 176 -9.23 -1.75 -14.74
C PRO A 176 -9.26 -3.26 -14.98
N SER A 177 -9.48 -4.07 -13.96
CA SER A 177 -9.52 -5.53 -14.01
C SER A 177 -10.91 -6.15 -13.83
N GLY A 178 -11.99 -5.36 -13.68
CA GLY A 178 -13.37 -5.87 -13.58
C GLY A 178 -13.65 -6.83 -12.41
N SER A 179 -12.78 -6.88 -11.40
CA SER A 179 -12.91 -7.77 -10.25
C SER A 179 -13.52 -7.03 -9.05
N ASN A 180 -14.43 -7.70 -8.33
CA ASN A 180 -14.93 -7.23 -7.05
C ASN A 180 -13.76 -7.16 -6.05
N MET A 181 -13.21 -5.98 -5.84
CA MET A 181 -12.12 -5.74 -4.89
C MET A 181 -12.68 -5.42 -3.50
N ASN A 182 -12.11 -6.05 -2.49
CA ASN A 182 -12.34 -5.71 -1.10
C ASN A 182 -11.31 -4.67 -0.63
N PHE A 183 -11.63 -3.92 0.44
CA PHE A 183 -10.68 -2.96 1.03
C PHE A 183 -9.35 -3.60 1.42
N VAL A 184 -9.39 -4.85 1.86
CA VAL A 184 -8.20 -5.62 2.19
C VAL A 184 -7.28 -5.72 0.98
N ASP A 185 -7.83 -5.99 -0.22
CA ASP A 185 -7.06 -6.11 -1.46
C ASP A 185 -6.29 -4.82 -1.79
N PHE A 186 -6.89 -3.68 -1.44
CA PHE A 186 -6.25 -2.37 -1.59
C PHE A 186 -5.10 -2.16 -0.60
N MET A 187 -5.26 -2.57 0.65
CA MET A 187 -4.25 -2.40 1.69
C MET A 187 -3.05 -3.35 1.53
N ILE A 188 -3.26 -4.53 0.96
CA ILE A 188 -2.26 -5.60 0.84
C ILE A 188 -0.93 -5.12 0.27
N PRO A 189 -0.87 -4.41 -0.88
CA PRO A 189 0.40 -4.00 -1.47
C PRO A 189 1.19 -3.07 -0.53
N GLY A 190 0.51 -2.12 0.08
CA GLY A 190 1.12 -1.19 1.04
C GLY A 190 1.59 -1.87 2.32
N ILE A 191 0.82 -2.82 2.85
CA ILE A 191 1.20 -3.62 4.02
C ILE A 191 2.42 -4.50 3.68
N ALA A 192 2.49 -5.09 2.50
CA ALA A 192 3.65 -5.87 2.06
C ALA A 192 4.91 -4.99 1.94
N ALA A 193 4.78 -3.76 1.43
CA ALA A 193 5.86 -2.78 1.41
C ALA A 193 6.34 -2.44 2.83
N LEU A 194 5.41 -2.18 3.74
CA LEU A 194 5.71 -1.92 5.15
C LEU A 194 6.44 -3.08 5.80
N ILE A 195 5.95 -4.32 5.62
CA ILE A 195 6.57 -5.52 6.20
C ILE A 195 8.00 -5.69 5.68
N ALA A 196 8.24 -5.49 4.38
CA ALA A 196 9.57 -5.55 3.79
C ALA A 196 10.53 -4.55 4.45
N ILE A 197 10.15 -3.28 4.54
CA ILE A 197 10.99 -2.22 5.13
C ILE A 197 11.17 -2.39 6.63
N ALA A 198 10.11 -2.66 7.40
CA ALA A 198 10.20 -2.82 8.84
C ALA A 198 11.10 -4.00 9.24
N SER A 199 11.04 -5.09 8.49
CA SER A 199 11.88 -6.24 8.75
C SER A 199 13.35 -6.00 8.44
N ILE A 200 13.66 -5.25 7.38
CA ILE A 200 15.02 -4.80 7.09
C ILE A 200 15.53 -3.89 8.20
N ALA A 201 14.70 -2.97 8.68
CA ALA A 201 15.05 -2.03 9.75
C ALA A 201 15.56 -2.75 11.00
N ILE A 202 14.87 -3.81 11.42
CA ILE A 202 15.24 -4.60 12.61
C ILE A 202 16.60 -5.27 12.43
N THR A 203 16.84 -5.92 11.29
CA THR A 203 18.07 -6.66 11.04
C THR A 203 19.26 -5.76 10.70
N LEU A 204 19.01 -4.66 9.99
CA LEU A 204 20.05 -3.76 9.52
C LEU A 204 20.60 -2.85 10.63
N SER A 205 19.78 -2.55 11.65
CA SER A 205 20.18 -1.68 12.77
C SER A 205 21.45 -2.18 13.48
N SER A 206 21.68 -3.46 13.48
CA SER A 206 22.84 -4.10 14.10
C SER A 206 23.97 -4.44 13.13
N SER A 207 23.84 -4.23 11.82
CA SER A 207 24.79 -4.75 10.84
C SER A 207 26.22 -4.20 11.01
N VAL A 208 26.47 -2.94 10.65
CA VAL A 208 27.82 -2.35 10.70
C VAL A 208 28.22 -1.97 12.11
N SER A 209 27.30 -1.47 12.91
CA SER A 209 27.55 -1.14 14.31
C SER A 209 27.91 -2.36 15.16
N TYR A 210 27.32 -3.53 14.88
CA TYR A 210 27.75 -4.80 15.48
C TYR A 210 29.19 -5.14 15.12
N GLU A 211 29.55 -5.08 13.84
CA GLU A 211 30.92 -5.35 13.40
C GLU A 211 31.93 -4.40 14.05
N ARG A 212 31.54 -3.14 14.31
CA ARG A 212 32.36 -2.18 15.03
C ARG A 212 32.50 -2.52 16.50
N GLU A 213 31.39 -2.75 17.22
CA GLU A 213 31.42 -3.07 18.66
C GLU A 213 32.22 -4.33 18.98
N TYR A 214 32.20 -5.34 18.10
CA TYR A 214 32.90 -6.60 18.30
C TYR A 214 34.27 -6.67 17.60
N GLY A 215 34.77 -5.56 17.06
CA GLY A 215 36.08 -5.50 16.42
C GLY A 215 36.20 -6.23 15.07
N ILE A 216 35.10 -6.78 14.56
CA ILE A 216 35.08 -7.51 13.26
C ILE A 216 35.44 -6.57 12.12
N LEU A 217 35.01 -5.30 12.24
CA LEU A 217 35.31 -4.27 11.25
C LEU A 217 36.79 -4.04 11.07
N ASN A 218 37.62 -4.09 12.15
CA ASN A 218 39.06 -3.98 12.09
C ASN A 218 39.69 -5.11 11.23
N GLY A 219 39.14 -6.33 11.34
CA GLY A 219 39.56 -7.45 10.49
C GLY A 219 39.27 -7.21 9.00
N ILE A 220 38.15 -6.57 8.69
CA ILE A 220 37.78 -6.20 7.31
C ILE A 220 38.71 -5.09 6.80
N ILE A 221 39.04 -4.11 7.64
CA ILE A 221 39.92 -2.97 7.31
C ILE A 221 41.34 -3.45 6.96
N VAL A 222 41.89 -4.39 7.72
CA VAL A 222 43.24 -4.94 7.50
C VAL A 222 43.27 -5.96 6.34
N SER A 223 42.13 -6.52 5.98
CA SER A 223 42.06 -7.48 4.86
C SER A 223 42.19 -6.78 3.51
N LYS A 224 42.58 -7.58 2.46
CA LYS A 224 42.62 -7.10 1.08
C LYS A 224 41.24 -6.97 0.42
N VAL A 225 40.15 -7.02 1.20
CA VAL A 225 38.76 -6.97 0.70
C VAL A 225 38.43 -5.54 0.28
N ASN A 226 37.80 -5.38 -0.88
CA ASN A 226 37.30 -4.08 -1.32
C ASN A 226 36.08 -3.69 -0.46
N ARG A 227 36.23 -2.65 0.34
CA ARG A 227 35.23 -2.16 1.31
C ARG A 227 33.91 -1.76 0.66
N SER A 228 33.98 -1.10 -0.49
CA SER A 228 32.77 -0.73 -1.22
C SER A 228 31.99 -1.97 -1.70
N PHE A 229 32.69 -3.01 -2.16
CA PHE A 229 32.02 -4.25 -2.53
C PHE A 229 31.48 -5.00 -1.30
N HIS A 230 32.12 -4.89 -0.15
CA HIS A 230 31.59 -5.43 1.10
C HIS A 230 30.28 -4.75 1.50
N ALA A 231 30.24 -3.41 1.53
CA ALA A 231 29.02 -2.65 1.83
C ALA A 231 27.91 -2.90 0.82
N LEU A 232 28.24 -2.96 -0.48
CA LEU A 232 27.25 -3.27 -1.51
C LEU A 232 26.71 -4.69 -1.37
N GLY A 233 27.56 -5.66 -1.00
CA GLY A 233 27.13 -7.02 -0.71
C GLY A 233 26.12 -7.09 0.44
N LYS A 234 26.33 -6.29 1.49
CA LYS A 234 25.35 -6.14 2.60
C LYS A 234 24.05 -5.54 2.10
N ILE A 235 24.08 -4.43 1.37
CA ILE A 235 22.88 -3.78 0.82
C ILE A 235 22.06 -4.79 0.01
N LEU A 236 22.70 -5.56 -0.86
CA LEU A 236 22.04 -6.59 -1.67
C LEU A 236 21.47 -7.73 -0.81
N ALA A 237 22.16 -8.14 0.26
CA ALA A 237 21.65 -9.18 1.16
C ALA A 237 20.39 -8.75 1.91
N TYR A 238 20.35 -7.51 2.42
CA TYR A 238 19.16 -6.95 3.06
C TYR A 238 18.03 -6.68 2.07
N THR A 239 18.36 -6.29 0.83
CA THR A 239 17.37 -6.19 -0.25
C THR A 239 16.71 -7.54 -0.50
N PHE A 240 17.50 -8.59 -0.60
CA PHE A 240 17.02 -9.95 -0.79
C PHE A 240 16.13 -10.42 0.38
N ASP A 241 16.53 -10.13 1.62
CA ASP A 241 15.73 -10.41 2.81
C ASP A 241 14.38 -9.70 2.79
N GLY A 242 14.35 -8.41 2.38
CA GLY A 242 13.12 -7.65 2.21
C GLY A 242 12.20 -8.22 1.13
N VAL A 243 12.76 -8.66 0.01
CA VAL A 243 11.99 -9.31 -1.08
C VAL A 243 11.38 -10.63 -0.60
N ILE A 244 12.12 -11.43 0.16
CA ILE A 244 11.58 -12.68 0.73
C ILE A 244 10.40 -12.37 1.66
N LYS A 245 10.56 -11.46 2.61
CA LYS A 245 9.54 -11.16 3.61
C LYS A 245 8.32 -10.45 3.01
N GLY A 246 8.52 -9.51 2.10
CA GLY A 246 7.45 -8.88 1.35
C GLY A 246 6.72 -9.88 0.43
N GLY A 247 7.47 -10.79 -0.19
CA GLY A 247 6.91 -11.88 -0.99
C GLY A 247 6.07 -12.85 -0.17
N ILE A 248 6.52 -13.23 1.04
CA ILE A 248 5.73 -14.04 1.98
C ILE A 248 4.44 -13.32 2.36
N ALA A 249 4.51 -12.00 2.63
CA ALA A 249 3.33 -11.21 2.94
C ALA A 249 2.32 -11.21 1.78
N LEU A 250 2.78 -11.00 0.54
CA LEU A 250 1.92 -11.07 -0.66
C LEU A 250 1.31 -12.46 -0.86
N LEU A 251 2.09 -13.52 -0.68
CA LEU A 251 1.60 -14.90 -0.77
C LEU A 251 0.54 -15.19 0.31
N THR A 252 0.78 -14.75 1.54
CA THR A 252 -0.19 -14.88 2.64
C THR A 252 -1.50 -14.18 2.29
N ALA A 253 -1.41 -12.98 1.75
CA ALA A 253 -2.57 -12.22 1.32
C ALA A 253 -3.37 -12.94 0.22
N GLN A 254 -2.68 -13.47 -0.77
CA GLN A 254 -3.31 -14.21 -1.87
C GLN A 254 -3.99 -15.49 -1.39
N LEU A 255 -3.37 -16.23 -0.49
CA LEU A 255 -3.90 -17.51 0.02
C LEU A 255 -5.05 -17.32 1.01
N TYR A 256 -5.00 -16.29 1.85
CA TYR A 256 -5.95 -16.13 2.94
C TYR A 256 -7.12 -15.20 2.59
N PHE A 257 -6.87 -14.08 1.92
CA PHE A 257 -7.90 -13.12 1.55
C PHE A 257 -8.45 -13.35 0.14
N SER A 258 -7.96 -14.38 -0.59
CA SER A 258 -8.33 -14.67 -1.99
C SER A 258 -8.22 -13.43 -2.88
N SER A 259 -7.24 -12.59 -2.60
CA SER A 259 -7.08 -11.31 -3.27
C SER A 259 -6.81 -11.52 -4.77
N GLY A 260 -7.55 -10.78 -5.60
CA GLY A 260 -7.41 -10.78 -7.05
C GLY A 260 -6.10 -10.16 -7.56
N PHE A 261 -5.02 -10.35 -6.83
CA PHE A 261 -3.70 -9.77 -7.06
C PHE A 261 -3.11 -10.27 -8.40
N THR A 262 -3.16 -9.43 -9.44
CA THR A 262 -2.86 -9.83 -10.81
C THR A 262 -1.40 -9.67 -11.23
N THR A 263 -0.57 -8.96 -10.45
CA THR A 263 0.79 -8.58 -10.87
C THR A 263 1.90 -8.89 -9.86
N PRO A 264 2.07 -10.17 -9.42
CA PRO A 264 3.02 -10.50 -8.35
C PRO A 264 4.47 -10.14 -8.70
N LEU A 265 4.90 -10.34 -9.93
CA LEU A 265 6.27 -10.05 -10.36
C LEU A 265 6.58 -8.55 -10.35
N ARG A 266 5.66 -7.71 -10.81
CA ARG A 266 5.84 -6.25 -10.80
C ARG A 266 5.94 -5.73 -9.37
N SER A 267 5.13 -6.25 -8.46
CA SER A 267 5.15 -5.89 -7.05
C SER A 267 6.44 -6.33 -6.36
N LEU A 268 6.95 -7.53 -6.66
CA LEU A 268 8.25 -7.99 -6.14
C LEU A 268 9.40 -7.11 -6.62
N LEU A 269 9.38 -6.61 -7.87
CA LEU A 269 10.38 -5.67 -8.37
C LEU A 269 10.32 -4.31 -7.65
N LEU A 270 9.12 -3.80 -7.34
CA LEU A 270 8.96 -2.58 -6.54
C LEU A 270 9.42 -2.79 -5.09
N ILE A 271 9.12 -3.96 -4.50
CA ILE A 271 9.65 -4.34 -3.17
C ILE A 271 11.19 -4.38 -3.21
N ALA A 272 11.78 -4.94 -4.26
CA ALA A 272 13.22 -4.98 -4.40
C ALA A 272 13.83 -3.57 -4.47
N LEU A 273 13.24 -2.67 -5.27
CA LEU A 273 13.72 -1.30 -5.40
C LEU A 273 13.59 -0.52 -4.08
N GLY A 274 12.44 -0.61 -3.41
CA GLY A 274 12.21 0.05 -2.10
C GLY A 274 13.10 -0.53 -1.00
N SER A 275 13.28 -1.85 -0.97
CA SER A 275 14.18 -2.52 -0.04
C SER A 275 15.64 -2.12 -0.27
N PHE A 276 16.06 -1.98 -1.53
CA PHE A 276 17.40 -1.51 -1.89
C PHE A 276 17.64 -0.06 -1.46
N ALA A 277 16.66 0.81 -1.68
CA ALA A 277 16.72 2.19 -1.24
C ALA A 277 16.86 2.29 0.31
N PHE A 278 16.03 1.53 1.02
CA PHE A 278 16.04 1.53 2.48
C PHE A 278 17.29 0.86 3.05
N ALA A 279 17.80 -0.22 2.44
CA ALA A 279 19.03 -0.87 2.85
C ALA A 279 20.24 0.07 2.72
N GLY A 280 20.33 0.83 1.64
CA GLY A 280 21.36 1.89 1.47
C GLY A 280 21.31 2.90 2.61
N PHE A 281 20.13 3.43 2.93
CA PHE A 281 19.93 4.37 4.04
C PHE A 281 20.28 3.74 5.40
N GLY A 282 19.87 2.51 5.66
CA GLY A 282 20.18 1.83 6.90
C GLY A 282 21.67 1.57 7.11
N ILE A 283 22.42 1.27 6.04
CA ILE A 283 23.89 1.17 6.11
C ILE A 283 24.52 2.52 6.48
N ILE A 284 24.02 3.65 5.96
CA ILE A 284 24.48 4.99 6.38
C ILE A 284 24.34 5.15 7.88
N ILE A 285 23.13 4.91 8.42
CA ILE A 285 22.86 5.05 9.87
C ILE A 285 23.74 4.11 10.67
N SER A 286 23.81 2.84 10.30
CA SER A 286 24.62 1.84 11.02
C SER A 286 26.11 2.16 10.96
N THR A 287 26.61 2.74 9.88
CA THR A 287 28.01 3.19 9.73
C THR A 287 28.33 4.40 10.62
N LEU A 288 27.42 5.35 10.72
CA LEU A 288 27.62 6.57 11.52
C LEU A 288 27.35 6.36 13.01
N SER A 289 26.63 5.30 13.38
CA SER A 289 26.26 5.04 14.77
C SER A 289 27.39 4.39 15.55
N PRO A 290 27.69 4.87 16.77
CA PRO A 290 28.75 4.30 17.62
C PRO A 290 28.38 2.94 18.20
N SER A 291 27.09 2.62 18.34
CA SER A 291 26.62 1.36 18.92
C SER A 291 25.35 0.84 18.27
N GLN A 292 25.09 -0.47 18.41
CA GLN A 292 23.85 -1.10 17.93
C GLN A 292 22.59 -0.46 18.52
N LYS A 293 22.64 -0.11 19.80
CA LYS A 293 21.49 0.52 20.51
C LYS A 293 21.13 1.86 19.87
N ILE A 294 22.13 2.69 19.58
CA ILE A 294 21.93 4.01 18.98
C ILE A 294 21.46 3.84 17.52
N SER A 295 22.08 2.97 16.75
CA SER A 295 21.64 2.66 15.38
C SER A 295 20.18 2.20 15.35
N GLY A 296 19.82 1.26 16.22
CA GLY A 296 18.45 0.77 16.34
C GLY A 296 17.45 1.87 16.68
N ALA A 297 17.79 2.73 17.65
CA ALA A 297 16.93 3.85 18.05
C ALA A 297 16.69 4.83 16.88
N ILE A 298 17.74 5.18 16.12
CA ILE A 298 17.63 6.08 14.96
C ILE A 298 16.78 5.45 13.86
N ILE A 299 17.01 4.17 13.53
CA ILE A 299 16.26 3.49 12.49
C ILE A 299 14.79 3.36 12.88
N ILE A 300 14.48 2.99 14.12
CA ILE A 300 13.09 2.92 14.61
C ILE A 300 12.46 4.32 14.60
N GLY A 301 13.20 5.34 15.06
CA GLY A 301 12.77 6.75 15.04
C GLY A 301 12.50 7.28 13.62
N TYR A 302 13.09 6.68 12.59
CA TYR A 302 12.79 6.97 11.19
C TYR A 302 11.61 6.13 10.64
N VAL A 303 11.57 4.84 10.97
CA VAL A 303 10.54 3.92 10.44
C VAL A 303 9.15 4.26 10.97
N ILE A 304 9.02 4.58 12.27
CA ILE A 304 7.72 4.90 12.86
C ILE A 304 7.04 6.10 12.17
N PRO A 305 7.68 7.28 12.03
CA PRO A 305 7.08 8.36 11.25
C PRO A 305 6.82 8.00 9.79
N SER A 306 7.69 7.21 9.16
CA SER A 306 7.49 6.80 7.78
C SER A 306 6.22 5.98 7.58
N ILE A 307 5.83 5.16 8.56
CA ILE A 307 4.59 4.38 8.53
C ILE A 307 3.36 5.29 8.46
N PHE A 308 3.32 6.32 9.31
CA PHE A 308 2.17 7.24 9.36
C PHE A 308 2.15 8.23 8.21
N LEU A 309 3.31 8.67 7.73
CA LEU A 309 3.43 9.67 6.67
C LEU A 309 3.48 9.07 5.26
N SER A 310 3.61 7.75 5.12
CA SER A 310 3.72 7.09 3.81
C SER A 310 2.44 7.09 2.99
N GLY A 311 1.31 7.51 3.54
CA GLY A 311 0.04 7.39 2.86
C GLY A 311 -0.63 6.02 3.00
N LEU A 312 -0.01 5.08 3.71
CA LEU A 312 -0.53 3.73 3.88
C LEU A 312 -1.86 3.69 4.63
N PHE A 313 -1.99 4.49 5.70
CA PHE A 313 -3.17 4.51 6.56
C PHE A 313 -4.07 5.71 6.30
N ILE A 314 -3.49 6.85 6.02
CA ILE A 314 -4.19 8.10 5.70
C ILE A 314 -3.63 8.58 4.36
N PRO A 315 -4.46 8.77 3.33
CA PRO A 315 -4.00 9.31 2.05
C PRO A 315 -3.17 10.58 2.22
N VAL A 316 -2.03 10.67 1.54
CA VAL A 316 -1.13 11.83 1.67
C VAL A 316 -1.87 13.12 1.37
N GLN A 317 -2.81 13.12 0.42
CA GLN A 317 -3.61 14.27 0.01
C GLN A 317 -4.53 14.80 1.13
N GLN A 318 -4.92 13.95 2.08
CA GLN A 318 -5.76 14.31 3.24
C GLN A 318 -4.95 14.78 4.45
N MET A 319 -3.64 14.67 4.38
CA MET A 319 -2.77 15.13 5.44
C MET A 319 -2.63 16.66 5.43
N PRO A 320 -2.32 17.30 6.57
CA PRO A 320 -1.91 18.70 6.59
C PRO A 320 -0.73 18.95 5.65
N ARG A 321 -0.67 20.12 5.02
CA ARG A 321 0.35 20.45 4.01
C ARG A 321 1.80 20.18 4.46
N ILE A 322 2.09 20.39 5.72
CA ILE A 322 3.41 20.08 6.31
C ILE A 322 3.69 18.58 6.25
N ALA A 323 2.74 17.74 6.64
CA ALA A 323 2.89 16.29 6.59
C ALA A 323 3.05 15.77 5.14
N GLN A 324 2.36 16.38 4.16
CA GLN A 324 2.53 16.06 2.73
C GLN A 324 3.95 16.34 2.22
N ILE A 325 4.60 17.39 2.74
CA ILE A 325 6.00 17.71 2.38
C ILE A 325 6.93 16.64 2.98
N PHE A 326 6.73 16.30 4.26
CA PHE A 326 7.54 15.30 4.94
C PHE A 326 7.34 13.89 4.38
N SER A 327 6.15 13.54 3.90
CA SER A 327 5.88 12.23 3.29
C SER A 327 6.82 11.93 2.12
N LYS A 328 7.19 12.95 1.34
CA LYS A 328 8.09 12.81 0.19
C LYS A 328 9.55 12.49 0.55
N ILE A 329 9.92 12.58 1.83
CA ILE A 329 11.26 12.22 2.31
C ILE A 329 11.38 10.69 2.47
N PHE A 330 10.27 9.99 2.65
CA PHE A 330 10.27 8.56 2.95
C PHE A 330 10.14 7.70 1.68
N PRO A 331 11.08 6.77 1.41
CA PRO A 331 10.97 5.86 0.27
C PRO A 331 9.73 4.94 0.37
N LEU A 332 9.23 4.66 1.58
CA LEU A 332 8.01 3.89 1.79
C LEU A 332 6.80 4.53 1.12
N THR A 333 6.72 5.87 1.06
CA THR A 333 5.63 6.60 0.39
C THR A 333 5.55 6.24 -1.09
N PHE A 334 6.66 6.38 -1.80
CA PHE A 334 6.72 6.07 -3.23
C PHE A 334 6.55 4.58 -3.52
N MET A 335 7.11 3.72 -2.65
CA MET A 335 6.96 2.28 -2.76
C MET A 335 5.51 1.84 -2.57
N ALA A 336 4.83 2.32 -1.53
CA ALA A 336 3.44 1.96 -1.26
C ALA A 336 2.51 2.45 -2.37
N ASP A 337 2.66 3.70 -2.82
CA ASP A 337 1.83 4.31 -3.87
C ASP A 337 2.00 3.59 -5.22
N SER A 338 3.25 3.35 -5.64
CA SER A 338 3.54 2.60 -6.86
C SER A 338 3.00 1.16 -6.80
N MET A 339 3.15 0.48 -5.67
CA MET A 339 2.64 -0.88 -5.49
C MET A 339 1.11 -0.94 -5.55
N GLN A 340 0.43 0.01 -4.91
CA GLN A 340 -1.04 0.09 -4.97
C GLN A 340 -1.54 0.31 -6.40
N ARG A 341 -0.98 1.27 -7.12
CA ARG A 341 -1.36 1.56 -8.52
C ARG A 341 -1.08 0.39 -9.47
N VAL A 342 0.09 -0.24 -9.34
CA VAL A 342 0.44 -1.41 -10.17
C VAL A 342 -0.46 -2.60 -9.85
N SER A 343 -0.72 -2.87 -8.58
CA SER A 343 -1.46 -4.07 -8.16
C SER A 343 -2.96 -3.96 -8.38
N ILE A 344 -3.52 -2.76 -8.18
CA ILE A 344 -4.97 -2.52 -8.23
C ILE A 344 -5.39 -2.07 -9.61
N LEU A 345 -4.72 -1.05 -10.17
CA LEU A 345 -5.05 -0.50 -11.48
C LEU A 345 -4.36 -1.21 -12.63
N ASN A 346 -3.54 -2.23 -12.34
CA ASN A 346 -2.72 -2.94 -13.32
C ASN A 346 -1.85 -2.00 -14.19
N TYR A 347 -1.42 -0.87 -13.60
CA TYR A 347 -0.61 0.10 -14.30
C TYR A 347 0.77 -0.49 -14.67
N SER A 348 1.28 -0.06 -15.81
CA SER A 348 2.66 -0.35 -16.22
C SER A 348 3.64 0.51 -15.42
N PHE A 349 4.90 0.10 -15.36
CA PHE A 349 5.95 0.91 -14.71
C PHE A 349 6.10 2.31 -15.29
N PHE A 350 5.77 2.50 -16.56
CA PHE A 350 5.78 3.81 -17.19
C PHE A 350 4.71 4.74 -16.62
N GLN A 351 3.52 4.23 -16.36
CA GLN A 351 2.39 5.00 -15.80
C GLN A 351 2.61 5.41 -14.33
N VAL A 352 3.41 4.63 -13.58
CA VAL A 352 3.79 4.95 -12.18
C VAL A 352 5.21 5.51 -12.08
N SER A 353 5.77 6.01 -13.19
CA SER A 353 7.12 6.56 -13.24
C SER A 353 7.33 7.72 -12.27
N GLN A 354 6.30 8.52 -12.00
CA GLN A 354 6.34 9.61 -11.01
C GLN A 354 6.67 9.14 -9.58
N ASP A 355 6.43 7.87 -9.25
CA ASP A 355 6.76 7.28 -7.95
C ASP A 355 8.07 6.46 -8.04
N ILE A 356 8.28 5.74 -9.15
CA ILE A 356 9.47 4.91 -9.36
C ILE A 356 10.73 5.77 -9.50
N ILE A 357 10.66 6.91 -10.21
CA ILE A 357 11.84 7.78 -10.44
C ILE A 357 12.38 8.35 -9.12
N PRO A 358 11.57 8.98 -8.24
CA PRO A 358 12.03 9.42 -6.93
C PRO A 358 12.59 8.28 -6.08
N LEU A 359 11.93 7.11 -6.09
CA LEU A 359 12.41 5.94 -5.36
C LEU A 359 13.77 5.44 -5.87
N ALA A 360 13.98 5.41 -7.20
CA ALA A 360 15.25 5.04 -7.80
C ALA A 360 16.36 6.07 -7.51
N ILE A 361 16.04 7.37 -7.57
CA ILE A 361 16.96 8.44 -7.20
C ILE A 361 17.39 8.29 -5.75
N TYR A 362 16.42 8.06 -4.83
CA TYR A 362 16.70 7.80 -3.41
C TYR A 362 17.62 6.58 -3.25
N ALA A 363 17.35 5.49 -3.94
CA ALA A 363 18.15 4.28 -3.92
C ALA A 363 19.60 4.53 -4.35
N VAL A 364 19.81 5.27 -5.46
CA VAL A 364 21.14 5.62 -5.97
C VAL A 364 21.88 6.54 -5.00
N ILE A 365 21.24 7.58 -4.50
CA ILE A 365 21.84 8.53 -3.58
C ILE A 365 22.22 7.83 -2.26
N ALA A 366 21.28 7.12 -1.64
CA ALA A 366 21.53 6.42 -0.38
C ALA A 366 22.66 5.40 -0.52
N THR A 367 22.65 4.59 -1.57
CA THR A 367 23.72 3.61 -1.83
C THR A 367 25.06 4.31 -2.07
N SER A 368 25.11 5.37 -2.87
CA SER A 368 26.36 6.09 -3.13
C SER A 368 26.96 6.69 -1.86
N ILE A 369 26.13 7.31 -1.02
CA ILE A 369 26.57 7.83 0.29
C ILE A 369 27.05 6.70 1.19
N ALA A 370 26.29 5.57 1.27
CA ALA A 370 26.68 4.41 2.05
C ALA A 370 28.06 3.88 1.68
N LEU A 371 28.32 3.72 0.35
CA LEU A 371 29.60 3.25 -0.15
C LEU A 371 30.75 4.22 0.15
N LEU A 372 30.50 5.53 -0.01
CA LEU A 372 31.50 6.57 0.30
C LEU A 372 31.84 6.61 1.80
N LEU A 373 30.83 6.56 2.68
CA LEU A 373 31.06 6.54 4.13
C LEU A 373 31.81 5.28 4.54
N PHE A 374 31.37 4.13 4.07
CA PHE A 374 32.01 2.85 4.41
C PHE A 374 33.45 2.77 3.90
N SER A 375 33.77 3.35 2.76
CA SER A 375 35.14 3.41 2.24
C SER A 375 36.09 4.30 3.07
N LYS A 376 35.53 5.28 3.80
CA LYS A 376 36.29 6.26 4.62
C LYS A 376 36.43 5.88 6.09
N ILE A 377 35.88 4.74 6.54
CA ILE A 377 35.93 4.33 7.96
C ILE A 377 37.36 4.29 8.51
N GLU A 378 38.35 3.92 7.67
CA GLU A 378 39.78 3.85 8.05
C GLU A 378 40.36 5.19 8.55
N LYS A 379 39.87 6.31 8.02
CA LYS A 379 40.38 7.64 8.36
C LYS A 379 39.84 8.21 9.68
N VAL A 380 38.81 7.62 10.23
CA VAL A 380 38.15 8.10 11.46
C VAL A 380 38.78 7.46 12.71
N GLU A 381 39.31 6.23 12.60
CA GLU A 381 39.95 5.55 13.73
C GLU A 381 41.43 5.94 13.95
N GLU A 382 42.08 6.57 12.95
CA GLU A 382 43.44 7.14 13.13
C GLU A 382 43.45 8.48 13.89
N ILE A 383 42.28 9.08 14.15
CA ILE A 383 42.15 10.42 14.78
C ILE A 383 41.62 10.36 16.23
N SER A 384 41.20 9.18 16.68
CA SER A 384 40.73 8.96 18.08
C SER A 384 41.71 8.08 18.88
#